data_c789927dcb8db70cba832ed7f4ad8447
#
_entry.id   c789927dcb8db70cba832ed7f4ad8447
#
_cell.length_a   1.000
_cell.length_b   1.000
_cell.length_c   1.000
_cell.angle_alpha   90.00
_cell.angle_beta   90.00
_cell.angle_gamma   90.00
#
_symmetry.space_group_name_H-M   'P 1'
#
loop_
_entity.id
_entity.type
_entity.pdbx_description
1 polymer ?
#
loop_
_entity_poly.entity_id
_entity_poly.type
_entity_poly.pdbx_seq_one_letter_code
_entity_poly.pdbx_strand_id
1 'polypeptide(L)'
;MKVSVLTLGCKVNKYESDSLLNLFKQQGYEISDKLEFADIYVINTCAVTSEAEKKSRQMLARCKKFNPNAKIYVCGCASQHNPKQFEGKAQLIKGVAGKNHIAAQIKAVGDIEDVEDVPLSYEQEEFSLQSRTRAYIKVQDGCNNFCSYCIIPYLRGRSRSRKLESIIKAVSYTHLRAHET
;
A
#
# COMPACT_ATOMS: atom_id res chain seq x y z
N MET A 1 12.71 8.29 -13.76
CA MET A 1 11.68 8.82 -12.84
C MET A 1 11.81 8.08 -11.52
N LYS A 2 11.70 8.82 -10.42
CA LYS A 2 11.80 8.32 -9.05
C LYS A 2 10.41 8.21 -8.42
N VAL A 3 10.12 7.05 -7.84
CA VAL A 3 8.87 6.78 -7.11
C VAL A 3 9.18 6.56 -5.63
N SER A 4 8.53 7.32 -4.77
CA SER A 4 8.64 7.13 -3.31
C SER A 4 7.33 6.53 -2.77
N VAL A 5 7.41 5.37 -2.12
CA VAL A 5 6.26 4.70 -1.50
C VAL A 5 6.31 4.90 0.02
N LEU A 6 5.43 5.74 0.52
CA LEU A 6 5.38 6.13 1.93
C LEU A 6 4.31 5.32 2.66
N THR A 7 4.73 4.59 3.68
CA THR A 7 3.85 3.70 4.45
C THR A 7 3.44 4.34 5.77
N LEU A 8 2.14 4.39 6.00
CA LEU A 8 1.56 4.74 7.30
C LEU A 8 0.80 3.52 7.86
N GLY A 9 0.87 3.33 9.18
CA GLY A 9 0.06 2.36 9.89
C GLY A 9 0.73 1.03 10.20
N CYS A 10 0.10 -0.09 9.83
CA CYS A 10 0.41 -1.42 10.35
C CYS A 10 1.38 -2.22 9.46
N LYS A 11 1.75 -3.43 9.94
CA LYS A 11 2.61 -4.37 9.21
C LYS A 11 2.01 -4.82 7.88
N VAL A 12 0.67 -4.90 7.78
CA VAL A 12 -0.03 -5.24 6.53
C VAL A 12 0.22 -4.16 5.49
N ASN A 13 0.03 -2.87 5.85
CA ASN A 13 0.35 -1.77 4.95
C ASN A 13 1.82 -1.78 4.51
N LYS A 14 2.73 -2.14 5.44
CA LYS A 14 4.16 -2.22 5.09
C LYS A 14 4.43 -3.34 4.08
N TYR A 15 3.84 -4.52 4.26
CA TYR A 15 3.94 -5.63 3.31
C TYR A 15 3.43 -5.20 1.91
N GLU A 16 2.25 -4.58 1.85
CA GLU A 16 1.66 -4.09 0.61
C GLU A 16 2.52 -3.01 -0.06
N SER A 17 3.14 -2.12 0.72
CA SER A 17 4.06 -1.10 0.19
C SER A 17 5.36 -1.71 -0.34
N ASP A 18 5.89 -2.74 0.30
CA ASP A 18 7.08 -3.44 -0.18
C ASP A 18 6.79 -4.16 -1.52
N SER A 19 5.56 -4.71 -1.67
CA SER A 19 5.09 -5.27 -2.95
C SER A 19 4.99 -4.19 -4.04
N LEU A 20 4.43 -3.02 -3.72
CA LEU A 20 4.37 -1.89 -4.65
C LEU A 20 5.76 -1.42 -5.08
N LEU A 21 6.71 -1.28 -4.14
CA LEU A 21 8.09 -0.93 -4.46
C LEU A 21 8.72 -1.91 -5.45
N ASN A 22 8.48 -3.22 -5.25
CA ASN A 22 8.97 -4.24 -6.16
C ASN A 22 8.37 -4.11 -7.56
N LEU A 23 7.06 -3.89 -7.67
CA LEU A 23 6.38 -3.67 -8.95
C LEU A 23 6.94 -2.45 -9.70
N PHE A 24 7.18 -1.34 -9.01
CA PHE A 24 7.79 -0.16 -9.62
C PHE A 24 9.22 -0.41 -10.07
N LYS A 25 10.01 -1.14 -9.28
CA LYS A 25 11.37 -1.55 -9.63
C LYS A 25 11.40 -2.41 -10.90
N GLN A 26 10.49 -3.38 -11.01
CA GLN A 26 10.35 -4.23 -12.21
C GLN A 26 9.98 -3.42 -13.46
N GLN A 27 9.28 -2.30 -13.31
CA GLN A 27 8.94 -1.38 -14.39
C GLN A 27 10.05 -0.36 -14.71
N GLY A 28 11.22 -0.47 -14.07
CA GLY A 28 12.38 0.37 -14.33
C GLY A 28 12.38 1.73 -13.63
N TYR A 29 11.53 1.93 -12.62
CA TYR A 29 11.57 3.14 -11.81
C TYR A 29 12.68 3.08 -10.75
N GLU A 30 13.31 4.21 -10.46
CA GLU A 30 14.09 4.39 -9.24
C GLU A 30 13.13 4.43 -8.04
N ILE A 31 13.37 3.63 -7.02
CA ILE A 31 12.45 3.46 -5.89
C ILE A 31 13.03 3.95 -4.58
N SER A 32 12.16 4.47 -3.71
CA SER A 32 12.49 4.86 -2.34
C SER A 32 11.33 4.55 -1.39
N ASP A 33 11.62 4.26 -0.13
CA ASP A 33 10.62 4.15 0.95
C ASP A 33 10.72 5.33 1.95
N LYS A 34 11.47 6.38 1.58
CA LYS A 34 11.71 7.57 2.40
C LYS A 34 11.02 8.80 1.81
N LEU A 35 10.72 9.75 2.66
CA LEU A 35 10.25 11.06 2.26
C LEU A 35 11.45 11.92 1.82
N GLU A 36 11.69 11.95 0.52
CA GLU A 36 12.75 12.69 -0.14
C GLU A 36 12.24 13.20 -1.49
N PHE A 37 13.04 13.90 -2.27
CA PHE A 37 12.63 14.35 -3.60
C PHE A 37 12.31 13.15 -4.51
N ALA A 38 11.09 13.15 -5.06
CA ALA A 38 10.62 12.14 -6.01
C ALA A 38 9.65 12.78 -7.02
N ASP A 39 9.54 12.16 -8.20
CA ASP A 39 8.59 12.58 -9.24
C ASP A 39 7.16 12.13 -8.90
N ILE A 40 7.07 11.01 -8.21
CA ILE A 40 5.80 10.37 -7.82
C ILE A 40 5.87 9.92 -6.36
N TYR A 41 4.83 10.24 -5.59
CA TYR A 41 4.63 9.70 -4.25
C TYR A 41 3.42 8.80 -4.22
N VAL A 42 3.59 7.58 -3.72
CA VAL A 42 2.49 6.67 -3.39
C VAL A 42 2.37 6.60 -1.87
N ILE A 43 1.25 7.05 -1.34
CA ILE A 43 1.01 7.11 0.11
C ILE A 43 0.04 5.99 0.49
N ASN A 44 0.54 4.94 1.16
CA ASN A 44 -0.28 3.87 1.70
C ASN A 44 -0.78 4.29 3.10
N THR A 45 -2.05 4.65 3.18
CA THR A 45 -2.68 5.36 4.29
C THR A 45 -3.25 4.43 5.36
N CYS A 46 -3.44 4.97 6.57
CA CYS A 46 -4.00 4.27 7.71
C CYS A 46 -5.18 5.04 8.33
N ALA A 47 -6.22 4.30 8.74
CA ALA A 47 -7.40 4.82 9.43
C ALA A 47 -7.72 4.09 10.75
N VAL A 48 -6.79 3.31 11.29
CA VAL A 48 -7.01 2.54 12.54
C VAL A 48 -7.20 3.47 13.74
N THR A 49 -6.61 4.67 13.69
CA THR A 49 -6.83 5.72 14.69
C THR A 49 -7.01 7.06 13.98
N SER A 50 -7.73 8.00 14.62
CA SER A 50 -7.89 9.38 14.13
C SER A 50 -6.54 10.08 13.90
N GLU A 51 -5.55 9.81 14.74
CA GLU A 51 -4.21 10.35 14.60
C GLU A 51 -3.49 9.78 13.35
N ALA A 52 -3.66 8.49 13.06
CA ALA A 52 -3.10 7.87 11.85
C ALA A 52 -3.74 8.45 10.58
N GLU A 53 -5.05 8.70 10.62
CA GLU A 53 -5.76 9.35 9.52
C GLU A 53 -5.30 10.80 9.32
N LYS A 54 -5.13 11.57 10.40
CA LYS A 54 -4.56 12.93 10.36
C LYS A 54 -3.15 12.92 9.76
N LYS A 55 -2.28 11.99 10.16
CA LYS A 55 -0.93 11.83 9.59
C LYS A 55 -0.99 11.50 8.10
N SER A 56 -1.96 10.70 7.67
CA SER A 56 -2.18 10.39 6.25
C SER A 56 -2.43 11.66 5.44
N ARG A 57 -3.31 12.55 5.91
CA ARG A 57 -3.56 13.84 5.24
C ARG A 57 -2.34 14.76 5.25
N GLN A 58 -1.63 14.83 6.37
CA GLN A 58 -0.44 15.68 6.49
C GLN A 58 0.70 15.24 5.55
N MET A 59 0.77 13.94 5.24
CA MET A 59 1.82 13.40 4.37
C MET A 59 1.75 13.99 2.96
N LEU A 60 0.55 14.24 2.40
CA LEU A 60 0.40 14.87 1.09
C LEU A 60 1.06 16.26 1.05
N ALA A 61 0.79 17.09 2.06
CA ALA A 61 1.39 18.41 2.16
C ALA A 61 2.92 18.35 2.31
N ARG A 62 3.42 17.34 3.03
CA ARG A 62 4.87 17.12 3.16
C ARG A 62 5.49 16.73 1.83
N CYS A 63 4.87 15.84 1.05
CA CYS A 63 5.34 15.47 -0.29
C CYS A 63 5.45 16.70 -1.20
N LYS A 64 4.43 17.55 -1.21
CA LYS A 64 4.41 18.79 -2.01
C LYS A 64 5.48 19.82 -1.60
N LYS A 65 5.99 19.76 -0.36
CA LYS A 65 7.14 20.60 0.06
C LYS A 65 8.46 20.11 -0.56
N PHE A 66 8.62 18.79 -0.78
CA PHE A 66 9.82 18.24 -1.43
C PHE A 66 9.80 18.43 -2.94
N ASN A 67 8.64 18.22 -3.56
CA ASN A 67 8.45 18.48 -4.99
C ASN A 67 7.02 18.98 -5.26
N PRO A 68 6.80 20.28 -5.48
CA PRO A 68 5.48 20.86 -5.77
C PRO A 68 4.80 20.25 -7.01
N ASN A 69 5.63 19.82 -7.99
CA ASN A 69 5.15 19.26 -9.26
C ASN A 69 4.96 17.73 -9.22
N ALA A 70 5.29 17.07 -8.10
CA ALA A 70 5.15 15.63 -7.98
C ALA A 70 3.69 15.18 -8.15
N LYS A 71 3.49 14.05 -8.80
CA LYS A 71 2.21 13.34 -8.78
C LYS A 71 2.04 12.62 -7.45
N ILE A 72 0.86 12.70 -6.85
CA ILE A 72 0.53 12.04 -5.59
C ILE A 72 -0.56 11.01 -5.83
N TYR A 73 -0.28 9.78 -5.44
CA TYR A 73 -1.22 8.66 -5.45
C TYR A 73 -1.46 8.21 -4.01
N VAL A 74 -2.72 7.98 -3.67
CA VAL A 74 -3.13 7.60 -2.31
C VAL A 74 -3.84 6.26 -2.37
N CYS A 75 -3.53 5.37 -1.44
CA CYS A 75 -4.22 4.10 -1.27
C CYS A 75 -4.31 3.71 0.21
N GLY A 76 -5.06 2.65 0.52
CA GLY A 76 -5.10 2.08 1.86
C GLY A 76 -6.35 2.39 2.66
N CYS A 77 -6.26 2.25 3.99
CA CYS A 77 -7.43 2.29 4.85
C CYS A 77 -8.08 3.66 4.96
N ALA A 78 -7.31 4.76 5.00
CA ALA A 78 -7.91 6.09 5.12
C ALA A 78 -8.59 6.54 3.82
N SER A 79 -8.04 6.17 2.66
CA SER A 79 -8.69 6.43 1.37
C SER A 79 -9.92 5.53 1.15
N GLN A 80 -9.92 4.30 1.65
CA GLN A 80 -11.12 3.44 1.68
C GLN A 80 -12.21 4.01 2.58
N HIS A 81 -11.83 4.54 3.75
CA HIS A 81 -12.76 5.09 4.74
C HIS A 81 -13.44 6.38 4.25
N ASN A 82 -12.66 7.30 3.74
CA ASN A 82 -13.15 8.58 3.27
C ASN A 82 -12.27 9.11 2.12
N PRO A 83 -12.55 8.74 0.86
CA PRO A 83 -11.78 9.18 -0.30
C PRO A 83 -11.85 10.70 -0.50
N LYS A 84 -12.98 11.33 -0.18
CA LYS A 84 -13.22 12.78 -0.38
C LYS A 84 -12.17 13.68 0.28
N GLN A 85 -11.56 13.23 1.39
CA GLN A 85 -10.51 14.01 2.06
C GLN A 85 -9.22 14.17 1.24
N PHE A 86 -9.05 13.40 0.17
CA PHE A 86 -7.90 13.39 -0.74
C PHE A 86 -8.18 13.99 -2.12
N GLU A 87 -9.46 14.24 -2.44
CA GLU A 87 -9.88 14.87 -3.71
C GLU A 87 -9.20 16.23 -3.89
N GLY A 88 -8.84 16.55 -5.14
CA GLY A 88 -8.12 17.78 -5.51
C GLY A 88 -6.68 17.88 -4.98
N LYS A 89 -6.21 16.85 -4.24
CA LYS A 89 -4.85 16.81 -3.66
C LYS A 89 -4.02 15.63 -4.17
N ALA A 90 -4.68 14.60 -4.67
CA ALA A 90 -4.06 13.40 -5.23
C ALA A 90 -4.63 13.14 -6.63
N GLN A 91 -3.78 12.70 -7.56
CA GLN A 91 -4.15 12.33 -8.93
C GLN A 91 -4.73 10.92 -9.02
N LEU A 92 -4.46 10.07 -8.05
CA LEU A 92 -5.09 8.76 -7.93
C LEU A 92 -5.47 8.51 -6.48
N ILE A 93 -6.74 8.15 -6.26
CA ILE A 93 -7.26 7.74 -4.96
C ILE A 93 -7.76 6.31 -5.11
N LYS A 94 -7.08 5.36 -4.43
CA LYS A 94 -7.44 3.95 -4.41
C LYS A 94 -7.72 3.49 -2.99
N GLY A 95 -8.59 2.51 -2.84
CA GLY A 95 -8.91 1.93 -1.54
C GLY A 95 -7.88 0.90 -1.06
N VAL A 96 -8.36 -0.11 -0.37
CA VAL A 96 -7.56 -1.27 0.09
C VAL A 96 -7.38 -2.30 -1.00
N ALA A 97 -8.29 -2.35 -1.97
CA ALA A 97 -8.29 -3.27 -3.10
C ALA A 97 -7.44 -2.76 -4.28
N GLY A 98 -7.01 -3.66 -5.16
CA GLY A 98 -6.40 -3.36 -6.46
C GLY A 98 -5.10 -2.53 -6.39
N LYS A 99 -4.38 -2.53 -5.28
CA LYS A 99 -3.14 -1.74 -5.12
C LYS A 99 -2.06 -2.12 -6.12
N ASN A 100 -2.00 -3.38 -6.53
CA ASN A 100 -1.09 -3.89 -7.56
C ASN A 100 -1.31 -3.22 -8.92
N HIS A 101 -2.49 -2.69 -9.19
CA HIS A 101 -2.80 -1.97 -10.43
C HIS A 101 -2.27 -0.52 -10.43
N ILE A 102 -1.89 0.05 -9.29
CA ILE A 102 -1.38 1.43 -9.19
C ILE A 102 -0.18 1.64 -10.14
N ALA A 103 0.72 0.68 -10.21
CA ALA A 103 1.90 0.78 -11.07
C ALA A 103 1.54 0.88 -12.58
N ALA A 104 0.47 0.22 -13.01
CA ALA A 104 -0.05 0.34 -14.38
C ALA A 104 -0.79 1.66 -14.60
N GLN A 105 -1.53 2.13 -13.60
CA GLN A 105 -2.34 3.36 -13.67
C GLN A 105 -1.49 4.64 -13.63
N ILE A 106 -0.25 4.57 -13.20
CA ILE A 106 0.69 5.72 -13.16
C ILE A 106 0.87 6.41 -14.52
N LYS A 107 0.69 5.68 -15.62
CA LYS A 107 0.79 6.19 -16.98
C LYS A 107 -0.51 6.83 -17.48
N ALA A 108 -1.60 6.67 -16.75
CA ALA A 108 -2.88 7.28 -17.11
C ALA A 108 -2.82 8.79 -16.95
N VAL A 109 -3.54 9.49 -17.82
CA VAL A 109 -3.65 10.95 -17.83
C VAL A 109 -4.97 11.34 -17.15
N GLY A 110 -4.90 12.24 -16.18
CA GLY A 110 -6.05 12.76 -15.43
C GLY A 110 -6.10 12.29 -13.99
N ASP A 111 -7.01 12.87 -13.22
CA ASP A 111 -7.28 12.49 -11.85
C ASP A 111 -8.26 11.31 -11.84
N ILE A 112 -7.90 10.25 -11.13
CA ILE A 112 -8.66 9.00 -11.05
C ILE A 112 -9.04 8.76 -9.60
N GLU A 113 -10.34 8.63 -9.33
CA GLU A 113 -10.86 8.02 -8.12
C GLU A 113 -11.31 6.60 -8.45
N ASP A 114 -10.60 5.62 -7.88
CA ASP A 114 -10.82 4.19 -8.13
C ASP A 114 -10.83 3.46 -6.78
N VAL A 115 -11.85 3.77 -5.98
CA VAL A 115 -12.08 3.11 -4.69
C VAL A 115 -13.07 1.98 -4.91
N GLU A 116 -12.52 0.81 -5.19
CA GLU A 116 -13.28 -0.41 -5.41
C GLU A 116 -13.87 -0.97 -4.10
N ASP A 117 -14.93 -1.75 -4.23
CA ASP A 117 -15.44 -2.58 -3.14
C ASP A 117 -14.36 -3.56 -2.65
N VAL A 118 -14.50 -3.95 -1.39
CA VAL A 118 -13.56 -4.90 -0.79
C VAL A 118 -13.69 -6.27 -1.49
N PRO A 119 -12.61 -6.85 -2.02
CA PRO A 119 -12.67 -8.08 -2.78
C PRO A 119 -13.15 -9.25 -1.93
N LEU A 120 -13.89 -10.19 -2.53
CA LEU A 120 -14.38 -11.40 -1.87
C LEU A 120 -13.30 -12.48 -1.72
N SER A 121 -12.27 -12.44 -2.57
CA SER A 121 -11.13 -13.37 -2.54
C SER A 121 -9.84 -12.66 -2.11
N TYR A 122 -8.85 -13.44 -1.67
CA TYR A 122 -7.52 -12.90 -1.37
C TYR A 122 -6.84 -12.40 -2.65
N GLU A 123 -6.49 -11.12 -2.69
CA GLU A 123 -5.71 -10.57 -3.78
C GLU A 123 -4.27 -11.07 -3.67
N GLN A 124 -3.80 -11.73 -4.72
CA GLN A 124 -2.45 -12.27 -4.76
C GLN A 124 -1.47 -11.14 -5.02
N GLU A 125 -0.68 -10.82 -4.01
CA GLU A 125 0.47 -9.94 -4.12
C GLU A 125 1.72 -10.79 -4.33
N GLU A 126 2.58 -10.38 -5.26
CA GLU A 126 3.87 -11.03 -5.39
C GLU A 126 4.71 -10.81 -4.13
N PHE A 127 5.38 -11.87 -3.70
CA PHE A 127 6.30 -11.75 -2.58
C PHE A 127 7.48 -10.86 -3.02
N SER A 128 7.66 -9.76 -2.31
CA SER A 128 8.78 -8.85 -2.56
C SER A 128 9.91 -9.10 -1.59
N LEU A 129 11.13 -9.01 -2.10
CA LEU A 129 12.33 -8.94 -1.27
C LEU A 129 12.27 -7.70 -0.38
N GLN A 130 12.20 -7.95 0.90
CA GLN A 130 12.28 -6.89 1.89
C GLN A 130 13.75 -6.66 2.22
N SER A 131 14.22 -5.43 2.16
CA SER A 131 15.58 -5.02 2.51
C SER A 131 15.88 -5.05 4.02
N ARG A 132 15.09 -5.80 4.79
CA ARG A 132 15.12 -5.82 6.26
C ARG A 132 15.54 -7.18 6.79
N THR A 133 16.08 -7.18 8.00
CA THR A 133 16.41 -8.38 8.77
C THR A 133 15.21 -9.30 9.04
N ARG A 134 13.98 -8.75 9.05
CA ARG A 134 12.73 -9.51 9.27
C ARG A 134 11.87 -9.47 8.03
N ALA A 135 11.51 -10.63 7.49
CA ALA A 135 10.53 -10.77 6.43
C ALA A 135 9.10 -10.77 7.01
N TYR A 136 8.19 -10.06 6.35
CA TYR A 136 6.76 -10.13 6.63
C TYR A 136 6.09 -10.90 5.50
N ILE A 137 5.23 -11.86 5.85
CA ILE A 137 4.40 -12.59 4.91
C ILE A 137 2.94 -12.35 5.31
N LYS A 138 2.16 -11.75 4.42
CA LYS A 138 0.73 -11.58 4.59
C LYS A 138 0.03 -12.89 4.24
N VAL A 139 -0.48 -13.58 5.24
CA VAL A 139 -1.17 -14.87 5.09
C VAL A 139 -2.68 -14.73 5.03
N GLN A 140 -3.20 -13.59 5.50
CA GLN A 140 -4.62 -13.31 5.62
C GLN A 140 -4.86 -11.80 5.49
N ASP A 141 -6.02 -11.41 4.97
CA ASP A 141 -6.54 -10.04 4.99
C ASP A 141 -8.00 -10.03 5.46
N GLY A 142 -8.43 -8.89 6.04
CA GLY A 142 -9.75 -8.76 6.64
C GLY A 142 -9.89 -9.44 7.99
N CYS A 143 -11.10 -9.39 8.57
CA CYS A 143 -11.40 -9.99 9.87
C CYS A 143 -12.90 -10.26 10.04
N ASN A 144 -13.26 -11.34 10.72
CA ASN A 144 -14.66 -11.72 10.98
C ASN A 144 -15.13 -11.41 12.40
N ASN A 145 -14.29 -10.86 13.28
CA ASN A 145 -14.63 -10.71 14.71
C ASN A 145 -15.58 -9.55 14.99
N PHE A 146 -15.57 -8.49 14.16
CA PHE A 146 -16.43 -7.31 14.34
C PHE A 146 -16.43 -6.73 15.77
N CYS A 147 -15.26 -6.67 16.42
CA CYS A 147 -15.11 -6.05 17.72
C CYS A 147 -15.63 -4.59 17.69
N SER A 148 -16.32 -4.15 18.72
CA SER A 148 -17.01 -2.85 18.78
C SER A 148 -16.13 -1.62 18.50
N TYR A 149 -14.84 -1.72 18.79
CA TYR A 149 -13.84 -0.66 18.57
C TYR A 149 -13.03 -0.81 17.27
N CYS A 150 -13.26 -1.86 16.48
CA CYS A 150 -12.37 -2.21 15.36
C CYS A 150 -12.99 -1.86 14.01
N ILE A 151 -12.32 -1.00 13.25
CA ILE A 151 -12.75 -0.60 11.91
C ILE A 151 -12.34 -1.60 10.81
N ILE A 152 -11.45 -2.57 11.10
CA ILE A 152 -10.85 -3.45 10.09
C ILE A 152 -11.88 -4.25 9.29
N PRO A 153 -12.91 -4.90 9.88
CA PRO A 153 -13.92 -5.62 9.10
C PRO A 153 -14.66 -4.75 8.09
N TYR A 154 -14.82 -3.47 8.40
CA TYR A 154 -15.53 -2.50 7.55
C TYR A 154 -14.67 -1.97 6.42
N LEU A 155 -13.37 -1.81 6.64
CA LEU A 155 -12.44 -1.28 5.65
C LEU A 155 -11.80 -2.36 4.78
N ARG A 156 -11.44 -3.50 5.38
CA ARG A 156 -10.76 -4.61 4.70
C ARG A 156 -11.67 -5.82 4.44
N GLY A 157 -12.92 -5.77 4.91
CA GLY A 157 -13.92 -6.82 4.73
C GLY A 157 -13.68 -8.06 5.55
N ARG A 158 -14.37 -9.13 5.15
CA ARG A 158 -14.28 -10.45 5.77
C ARG A 158 -12.91 -11.07 5.61
N SER A 159 -12.57 -11.98 6.50
CA SER A 159 -11.32 -12.73 6.47
C SER A 159 -11.15 -13.50 5.16
N ARG A 160 -10.06 -13.28 4.47
CA ARG A 160 -9.65 -13.96 3.24
C ARG A 160 -8.23 -14.48 3.42
N SER A 161 -8.04 -15.78 3.23
CA SER A 161 -6.75 -16.43 3.41
C SER A 161 -6.00 -16.58 2.09
N ARG A 162 -4.69 -16.41 2.14
CA ARG A 162 -3.76 -16.71 1.05
C ARG A 162 -3.68 -18.22 0.86
N LYS A 163 -3.51 -18.68 -0.37
CA LYS A 163 -3.33 -20.10 -0.68
C LYS A 163 -2.07 -20.64 -0.02
N LEU A 164 -2.16 -21.86 0.55
CA LEU A 164 -1.08 -22.48 1.29
C LEU A 164 0.21 -22.63 0.46
N GLU A 165 0.08 -23.05 -0.79
CA GLU A 165 1.24 -23.21 -1.70
C GLU A 165 1.99 -21.89 -1.91
N SER A 166 1.24 -20.78 -2.00
CA SER A 166 1.83 -19.45 -2.13
C SER A 166 2.54 -18.98 -0.85
N ILE A 167 2.01 -19.36 0.32
CA ILE A 167 2.67 -19.09 1.61
C ILE A 167 3.97 -19.89 1.70
N ILE A 168 3.93 -21.18 1.42
CA ILE A 168 5.12 -22.06 1.47
C ILE A 168 6.19 -21.54 0.51
N LYS A 169 5.83 -21.17 -0.72
CA LYS A 169 6.76 -20.60 -1.69
C LYS A 169 7.45 -19.33 -1.17
N ALA A 170 6.67 -18.44 -0.52
CA ALA A 170 7.21 -17.21 0.05
C ALA A 170 8.16 -17.49 1.23
N VAL A 171 7.82 -18.45 2.11
CA VAL A 171 8.66 -18.86 3.25
C VAL A 171 9.95 -19.50 2.75
N SER A 172 9.89 -20.45 1.81
CA SER A 172 11.06 -21.11 1.24
C SER A 172 12.03 -20.11 0.62
N TYR A 173 11.50 -19.14 -0.12
CA TYR A 173 12.32 -18.10 -0.74
C TYR A 173 13.04 -17.23 0.31
N THR A 174 12.38 -16.85 1.41
CA THR A 174 13.01 -16.09 2.49
C THR A 174 14.06 -16.90 3.25
N HIS A 175 13.79 -18.20 3.47
CA HIS A 175 14.68 -19.10 4.17
C HIS A 175 15.95 -19.41 3.39
N LEU A 176 15.82 -19.75 2.11
CA LEU A 176 16.98 -20.04 1.22
C LEU A 176 17.91 -18.83 1.16
N ARG A 177 17.39 -17.63 1.09
CA ARG A 177 18.20 -16.42 1.00
C ARG A 177 18.89 -16.00 2.31
N ALA A 178 18.39 -16.42 3.46
CA ALA A 178 19.07 -16.22 4.74
C ALA A 178 20.40 -16.97 4.83
N HIS A 179 20.61 -17.98 3.98
CA HIS A 179 21.84 -18.77 3.90
C HIS A 179 22.84 -18.27 2.84
N GLU A 180 22.44 -17.27 2.02
CA GLU A 180 23.31 -16.69 0.96
C GLU A 180 24.07 -15.43 1.44
N THR A 181 23.82 -14.99 2.68
CA THR A 181 24.49 -13.87 3.35
C THR A 181 25.31 -14.36 4.54
#